data_05fe3ca35eb923262016b3abdfa69070
#
_entry.id   05fe3ca35eb923262016b3abdfa69070
#
_cell.length_a   1.000
_cell.length_b   1.000
_cell.length_c   1.000
_cell.angle_alpha   90.00
_cell.angle_beta   90.00
_cell.angle_gamma   90.00
#
_symmetry.space_group_name_H-M   'P 1'
#
loop_
_entity.id
_entity.type
_entity.pdbx_description
1 polymer ?
#
loop_
_entity_poly.entity_id
_entity_poly.type
_entity_poly.pdbx_seq_one_letter_code
_entity_poly.pdbx_strand_id
1 'polypeptide(L)'
;TQGITIYHQGNIIRDSFRGILPTEESFALSGGTYTMPQELIDEYKNRDRFSLTTSWSTGKSFTSILIGVAIDLGYISDLDQKASDFIFEWENDARSEITIRQLMDMRSGLIRYEGGYGGNITIYPDQLSVCIDRPLREPADNDFIYNNCDSMVLGEIVERSSGRDFYEFADIYLFSKLDIDAQWWTDQSGNYLSYCCVDTTQEDFLKFGIML
;
A
#
# COMPACT_ATOMS: atom_id res chain seq x y z
N THR A 1 1.52 17.43 8.21
CA THR A 1 2.55 17.24 7.17
C THR A 1 3.85 17.81 7.64
N GLN A 2 4.89 17.00 7.67
CA GLN A 2 6.20 17.41 8.20
C GLN A 2 7.16 17.85 7.09
N GLY A 3 6.76 17.74 5.83
CA GLY A 3 7.50 18.21 4.69
C GLY A 3 6.60 18.56 3.52
N ILE A 4 7.05 19.47 2.67
CA ILE A 4 6.41 19.84 1.41
C ILE A 4 7.51 20.02 0.37
N THR A 5 7.41 19.28 -0.74
CA THR A 5 8.20 19.51 -1.94
C THR A 5 7.26 19.79 -3.08
N ILE A 6 7.47 20.90 -3.79
CA ILE A 6 6.64 21.30 -4.93
C ILE A 6 7.51 21.31 -6.18
N TYR A 7 7.06 20.56 -7.18
CA TYR A 7 7.69 20.49 -8.49
C TYR A 7 6.80 21.17 -9.54
N HIS A 8 7.44 21.97 -10.40
CA HIS A 8 6.75 22.65 -11.47
C HIS A 8 7.69 22.86 -12.65
N GLN A 9 7.25 22.51 -13.84
CA GLN A 9 7.97 22.72 -15.11
C GLN A 9 9.45 22.29 -15.07
N GLY A 10 9.73 21.10 -14.56
CA GLY A 10 11.10 20.56 -14.52
C GLY A 10 11.94 20.98 -13.30
N ASN A 11 11.39 21.78 -12.38
CA ASN A 11 12.14 22.31 -11.24
C ASN A 11 11.41 22.12 -9.90
N ILE A 12 12.19 21.87 -8.85
CA ILE A 12 11.68 21.97 -7.48
C ILE A 12 11.63 23.46 -7.13
N ILE A 13 10.42 23.98 -6.94
CA ILE A 13 10.20 25.41 -6.62
C ILE A 13 10.03 25.66 -5.13
N ARG A 14 9.80 24.62 -4.36
CA ARG A 14 9.78 24.66 -2.90
C ARG A 14 10.19 23.32 -2.33
N ASP A 15 11.04 23.38 -1.33
CA ASP A 15 11.45 22.26 -0.51
C ASP A 15 11.50 22.72 0.95
N SER A 16 10.69 22.11 1.81
CA SER A 16 10.54 22.54 3.20
C SER A 16 10.25 21.37 4.10
N PHE A 17 11.00 21.26 5.16
CA PHE A 17 10.87 20.22 6.18
C PHE A 17 10.65 20.85 7.54
N ARG A 18 9.89 20.19 8.40
CA ARG A 18 9.78 20.55 9.80
C ARG A 18 9.68 19.30 10.68
N GLY A 19 10.22 19.41 11.87
CA GLY A 19 10.02 18.41 12.90
C GLY A 19 8.60 18.43 13.48
N ILE A 20 8.37 17.56 14.44
CA ILE A 20 7.13 17.52 15.22
C ILE A 20 6.95 18.83 16.03
N LEU A 21 5.75 19.37 16.01
CA LEU A 21 5.41 20.51 16.85
C LEU A 21 5.16 20.08 18.30
N PRO A 22 5.39 20.96 19.30
CA PRO A 22 5.13 20.63 20.70
C PRO A 22 3.71 20.13 20.99
N THR A 23 2.72 20.63 20.25
CA THR A 23 1.33 20.19 20.34
C THR A 23 1.13 18.79 19.78
N GLU A 24 1.82 18.45 18.70
CA GLU A 24 1.80 17.12 18.07
C GLU A 24 2.54 16.11 18.97
N GLU A 25 3.66 16.52 19.56
CA GLU A 25 4.41 15.72 20.52
C GLU A 25 3.57 15.42 21.77
N SER A 26 2.91 16.44 22.34
CA SER A 26 2.01 16.26 23.48
C SER A 26 0.85 15.31 23.15
N PHE A 27 0.29 15.39 21.96
CA PHE A 27 -0.77 14.48 21.51
C PHE A 27 -0.23 13.04 21.34
N ALA A 28 0.95 12.88 20.77
CA ALA A 28 1.58 11.56 20.58
C ALA A 28 1.94 10.89 21.90
N LEU A 29 2.32 11.67 22.91
CA LEU A 29 2.64 11.19 24.27
C LEU A 29 1.41 10.99 25.15
N SER A 30 0.29 11.67 24.88
CA SER A 30 -0.89 11.68 25.76
C SER A 30 -1.71 10.39 25.75
N GLY A 31 -1.28 9.39 24.93
CA GLY A 31 -1.85 8.05 25.04
C GLY A 31 -3.27 7.93 24.54
N GLY A 32 -3.53 8.32 23.31
CA GLY A 32 -4.58 7.71 22.55
C GLY A 32 -4.31 6.19 22.41
N THR A 33 -4.94 5.53 21.49
CA THR A 33 -4.77 4.08 21.26
C THR A 33 -3.33 3.66 20.91
N TYR A 34 -2.44 4.63 20.63
CA TYR A 34 -1.03 4.46 20.34
C TYR A 34 -0.22 5.53 21.08
N THR A 35 0.54 5.13 22.08
CA THR A 35 1.60 5.95 22.64
C THR A 35 2.86 5.71 21.82
N MET A 36 3.35 6.74 21.13
CA MET A 36 4.62 6.63 20.41
C MET A 36 5.77 6.53 21.41
N PRO A 37 6.75 5.63 21.21
CA PRO A 37 7.98 5.62 21.98
C PRO A 37 8.71 6.97 21.88
N GLN A 38 9.39 7.38 22.95
CA GLN A 38 10.11 8.66 23.00
C GLN A 38 11.20 8.74 21.92
N GLU A 39 11.86 7.61 21.67
CA GLU A 39 12.91 7.50 20.64
C GLU A 39 12.37 7.86 19.25
N LEU A 40 11.18 7.37 18.93
CA LEU A 40 10.52 7.68 17.64
C LEU A 40 10.12 9.15 17.56
N ILE A 41 9.65 9.74 18.69
CA ILE A 41 9.33 11.16 18.75
C ILE A 41 10.59 12.00 18.53
N ASP A 42 11.72 11.59 19.11
CA ASP A 42 12.99 12.31 18.95
C ASP A 42 13.51 12.26 17.51
N GLU A 43 13.29 11.16 16.79
CA GLU A 43 13.55 11.08 15.35
C GLU A 43 12.68 12.06 14.54
N TYR A 44 11.43 12.28 14.96
CA TYR A 44 10.53 13.22 14.28
C TYR A 44 10.84 14.70 14.58
N LYS A 45 11.67 15.01 15.59
CA LYS A 45 12.00 16.40 15.95
C LYS A 45 12.87 17.11 14.91
N ASN A 46 13.76 16.39 14.25
CA ASN A 46 14.79 16.95 13.35
C ASN A 46 14.67 16.40 11.93
N ARG A 47 13.49 16.46 11.32
CA ARG A 47 13.31 15.99 9.96
C ARG A 47 13.94 16.92 8.94
N ASP A 48 14.62 16.30 8.00
CA ASP A 48 15.26 16.94 6.85
C ASP A 48 14.88 16.20 5.55
N ARG A 49 15.56 16.55 4.45
CA ARG A 49 15.33 15.95 3.14
C ARG A 49 15.68 14.45 3.04
N PHE A 50 16.48 13.93 3.97
CA PHE A 50 16.92 12.53 3.99
C PHE A 50 16.06 11.66 4.91
N SER A 51 15.19 12.28 5.66
CA SER A 51 14.33 11.57 6.60
C SER A 51 13.26 10.76 5.88
N LEU A 52 13.16 9.48 6.23
CA LEU A 52 12.13 8.59 5.68
C LEU A 52 10.73 9.01 6.17
N THR A 53 9.76 8.85 5.30
CA THR A 53 8.36 9.11 5.56
C THR A 53 7.54 7.96 5.02
N THR A 54 6.57 7.48 5.79
CA THR A 54 5.70 6.41 5.31
C THR A 54 4.61 6.94 4.38
N SER A 55 4.33 6.17 3.33
CA SER A 55 3.31 6.48 2.32
C SER A 55 1.89 6.46 2.87
N TRP A 56 1.64 5.74 3.95
CA TRP A 56 0.29 5.32 4.31
C TRP A 56 -0.44 4.76 3.07
N SER A 57 -1.71 5.08 2.90
CA SER A 57 -2.52 4.55 1.79
C SER A 57 -2.07 4.98 0.39
N THR A 58 -1.13 5.92 0.24
CA THR A 58 -0.48 6.19 -1.05
C THR A 58 0.31 4.97 -1.56
N GLY A 59 0.68 4.03 -0.66
CA GLY A 59 1.24 2.74 -1.02
C GLY A 59 0.41 1.96 -2.04
N LYS A 60 -0.93 2.13 -2.05
CA LYS A 60 -1.82 1.53 -3.05
C LYS A 60 -1.51 1.98 -4.48
N SER A 61 -1.02 3.21 -4.65
CA SER A 61 -0.63 3.71 -5.97
C SER A 61 0.61 2.98 -6.50
N PHE A 62 1.56 2.65 -5.63
CA PHE A 62 2.70 1.82 -6.01
C PHE A 62 2.24 0.41 -6.42
N THR A 63 1.39 -0.23 -5.63
CA THR A 63 0.82 -1.54 -5.96
C THR A 63 0.06 -1.52 -7.30
N SER A 64 -0.72 -0.47 -7.54
CA SER A 64 -1.44 -0.28 -8.81
C SER A 64 -0.47 -0.23 -10.01
N ILE A 65 0.64 0.48 -9.91
CA ILE A 65 1.66 0.53 -10.95
C ILE A 65 2.32 -0.84 -11.15
N LEU A 66 2.57 -1.59 -10.07
CA LEU A 66 3.16 -2.94 -10.18
C LEU A 66 2.23 -3.91 -10.89
N ILE A 67 0.91 -3.80 -10.75
CA ILE A 67 -0.06 -4.55 -11.59
C ILE A 67 0.11 -4.17 -13.07
N GLY A 68 0.23 -2.87 -13.40
CA GLY A 68 0.50 -2.43 -14.76
C GLY A 68 1.80 -3.01 -15.33
N VAL A 69 2.86 -2.99 -14.53
CA VAL A 69 4.16 -3.58 -14.89
C VAL A 69 4.03 -5.10 -15.10
N ALA A 70 3.28 -5.80 -14.26
CA ALA A 70 3.05 -7.23 -14.41
C ALA A 70 2.29 -7.57 -15.70
N ILE A 71 1.38 -6.69 -16.14
CA ILE A 71 0.70 -6.81 -17.45
C ILE A 71 1.69 -6.56 -18.58
N ASP A 72 2.47 -5.51 -18.54
CA ASP A 72 3.46 -5.19 -19.58
C ASP A 72 4.51 -6.29 -19.76
N LEU A 73 4.85 -7.00 -18.70
CA LEU A 73 5.78 -8.12 -18.72
C LEU A 73 5.11 -9.46 -19.11
N GLY A 74 3.78 -9.49 -19.25
CA GLY A 74 3.02 -10.68 -19.63
C GLY A 74 2.81 -11.69 -18.49
N TYR A 75 3.01 -11.32 -17.24
CA TYR A 75 2.67 -12.13 -16.08
C TYR A 75 1.16 -12.14 -15.79
N ILE A 76 0.51 -11.05 -16.12
CA ILE A 76 -0.96 -10.87 -16.10
C ILE A 76 -1.39 -10.52 -17.50
N SER A 77 -2.50 -11.09 -17.99
CA SER A 77 -2.96 -10.84 -19.37
C SER A 77 -3.54 -9.44 -19.55
N ASP A 78 -4.42 -9.03 -18.65
CA ASP A 78 -5.05 -7.71 -18.60
C ASP A 78 -5.79 -7.52 -17.26
N LEU A 79 -6.43 -6.36 -17.10
CA LEU A 79 -7.18 -6.04 -15.87
C LEU A 79 -8.47 -6.85 -15.70
N ASP A 80 -9.02 -7.42 -16.78
CA ASP A 80 -10.25 -8.22 -16.74
C ASP A 80 -9.98 -9.69 -16.44
N GLN A 81 -8.69 -10.08 -16.29
CA GLN A 81 -8.29 -11.41 -15.83
C GLN A 81 -8.85 -11.68 -14.44
N LYS A 82 -9.30 -12.91 -14.20
CA LYS A 82 -9.84 -13.34 -12.91
C LYS A 82 -8.76 -13.38 -11.85
N ALA A 83 -9.03 -12.82 -10.68
CA ALA A 83 -8.14 -12.92 -9.54
C ALA A 83 -7.93 -14.38 -9.10
N SER A 84 -8.94 -15.24 -9.28
CA SER A 84 -8.88 -16.67 -8.98
C SER A 84 -7.86 -17.45 -9.81
N ASP A 85 -7.39 -16.91 -10.94
CA ASP A 85 -6.29 -17.52 -11.69
C ASP A 85 -4.98 -17.54 -10.87
N PHE A 86 -4.88 -16.67 -9.87
CA PHE A 86 -3.75 -16.54 -8.96
C PHE A 86 -4.11 -16.86 -7.51
N ILE A 87 -5.33 -16.52 -7.08
CA ILE A 87 -5.86 -16.77 -5.72
C ILE A 87 -6.71 -18.05 -5.80
N PHE A 88 -6.05 -19.20 -5.82
CA PHE A 88 -6.68 -20.50 -6.01
C PHE A 88 -7.71 -20.84 -4.93
N GLU A 89 -7.61 -20.19 -3.78
CA GLU A 89 -8.57 -20.29 -2.67
C GLU A 89 -9.98 -19.80 -3.07
N TRP A 90 -10.08 -19.03 -4.17
CA TRP A 90 -11.35 -18.48 -4.66
C TRP A 90 -11.98 -19.27 -5.81
N GLU A 91 -11.31 -20.31 -6.34
CA GLU A 91 -11.76 -21.03 -7.52
C GLU A 91 -13.16 -21.66 -7.40
N ASN A 92 -13.54 -22.06 -6.17
CA ASN A 92 -14.70 -22.89 -5.94
C ASN A 92 -15.89 -22.15 -5.32
N ASP A 93 -15.89 -20.83 -5.32
CA ASP A 93 -17.00 -20.02 -4.79
C ASP A 93 -17.23 -18.76 -5.64
N ALA A 94 -18.18 -17.92 -5.22
CA ALA A 94 -18.58 -16.75 -6.00
C ALA A 94 -17.44 -15.70 -6.17
N ARG A 95 -16.36 -15.77 -5.40
CA ARG A 95 -15.18 -14.89 -5.55
C ARG A 95 -14.38 -15.22 -6.79
N SER A 96 -14.58 -16.39 -7.42
CA SER A 96 -13.95 -16.77 -8.68
C SER A 96 -14.28 -15.80 -9.83
N GLU A 97 -15.36 -15.03 -9.69
CA GLU A 97 -15.76 -14.04 -10.69
C GLU A 97 -15.08 -12.67 -10.54
N ILE A 98 -14.39 -12.42 -9.41
CA ILE A 98 -13.70 -11.15 -9.17
C ILE A 98 -12.56 -10.98 -10.16
N THR A 99 -12.52 -9.82 -10.84
CA THR A 99 -11.40 -9.46 -11.72
C THR A 99 -10.36 -8.60 -11.00
N ILE A 100 -9.15 -8.53 -11.55
CA ILE A 100 -8.09 -7.62 -11.07
C ILE A 100 -8.57 -6.17 -11.11
N ARG A 101 -9.32 -5.77 -12.15
CA ARG A 101 -9.94 -4.43 -12.26
C ARG A 101 -10.83 -4.13 -11.06
N GLN A 102 -11.69 -5.05 -10.68
CA GLN A 102 -12.63 -4.85 -9.56
C GLN A 102 -11.90 -4.70 -8.22
N LEU A 103 -10.79 -5.40 -8.02
CA LEU A 103 -9.90 -5.18 -6.87
C LEU A 103 -9.25 -3.79 -6.91
N MET A 104 -8.72 -3.36 -8.06
CA MET A 104 -8.10 -2.04 -8.23
C MET A 104 -9.10 -0.90 -8.03
N ASP A 105 -10.33 -1.08 -8.48
CA ASP A 105 -11.41 -0.10 -8.36
C ASP A 105 -12.10 -0.13 -6.99
N MET A 106 -11.68 -1.03 -6.07
CA MET A 106 -12.33 -1.27 -4.77
C MET A 106 -13.83 -1.59 -4.92
N ARG A 107 -14.13 -2.46 -5.89
CA ARG A 107 -15.47 -2.94 -6.24
C ARG A 107 -15.54 -4.47 -6.23
N SER A 108 -14.65 -5.11 -5.47
CA SER A 108 -14.60 -6.57 -5.37
C SER A 108 -15.85 -7.20 -4.73
N GLY A 109 -16.60 -6.45 -3.96
CA GLY A 109 -17.70 -6.96 -3.16
C GLY A 109 -17.28 -7.73 -1.89
N LEU A 110 -15.99 -7.83 -1.61
CA LEU A 110 -15.49 -8.46 -0.39
C LEU A 110 -15.97 -7.69 0.86
N ILE A 111 -16.35 -8.42 1.90
CA ILE A 111 -16.81 -7.80 3.15
C ILE A 111 -15.71 -6.90 3.71
N ARG A 112 -16.07 -5.63 3.89
CA ARG A 112 -15.39 -4.75 4.82
C ARG A 112 -16.12 -4.82 6.16
N TYR A 113 -15.43 -5.24 7.22
CA TYR A 113 -16.04 -5.17 8.55
C TYR A 113 -16.15 -3.69 8.96
N GLU A 114 -17.40 -3.23 9.10
CA GLU A 114 -17.69 -1.88 9.57
C GLU A 114 -17.57 -1.81 11.08
N GLY A 115 -16.97 -0.73 11.56
CA GLY A 115 -17.03 -0.30 12.93
C GLY A 115 -15.97 -0.88 13.87
N GLY A 116 -15.23 0.01 14.51
CA GLY A 116 -14.24 -0.29 15.52
C GLY A 116 -13.00 -1.01 14.98
N TYR A 117 -12.21 -1.55 15.86
CA TYR A 117 -10.95 -2.23 15.51
C TYR A 117 -11.15 -3.50 14.66
N GLY A 118 -12.33 -4.08 14.62
CA GLY A 118 -12.64 -5.31 13.86
C GLY A 118 -12.64 -5.13 12.34
N GLY A 119 -12.74 -3.90 11.83
CA GLY A 119 -12.60 -3.61 10.40
C GLY A 119 -11.16 -3.37 9.96
N ASN A 120 -10.26 -3.20 10.91
CA ASN A 120 -8.87 -2.90 10.64
C ASN A 120 -8.06 -4.20 10.58
N ILE A 121 -7.58 -4.55 9.39
CA ILE A 121 -6.74 -5.75 9.20
C ILE A 121 -5.41 -5.66 9.96
N THR A 122 -4.97 -4.47 10.37
CA THR A 122 -3.68 -4.24 11.03
C THR A 122 -3.55 -4.90 12.41
N ILE A 123 -4.65 -5.38 13.00
CA ILE A 123 -4.62 -6.11 14.29
C ILE A 123 -4.27 -7.59 14.12
N TYR A 124 -4.28 -8.11 12.89
CA TYR A 124 -4.04 -9.54 12.64
C TYR A 124 -2.56 -9.77 12.30
N PRO A 125 -1.96 -10.83 12.89
CA PRO A 125 -0.57 -11.20 12.58
C PRO A 125 -0.35 -11.58 11.12
N ASP A 126 -1.33 -12.26 10.51
CA ASP A 126 -1.36 -12.66 9.11
C ASP A 126 -2.52 -11.94 8.41
N GLN A 127 -2.22 -10.77 7.89
CA GLN A 127 -3.22 -9.91 7.26
C GLN A 127 -3.64 -10.43 5.88
N LEU A 128 -2.71 -11.06 5.16
CA LEU A 128 -2.97 -11.63 3.84
C LEU A 128 -3.98 -12.77 3.94
N SER A 129 -3.76 -13.73 4.83
CA SER A 129 -4.69 -14.84 5.06
C SER A 129 -6.10 -14.34 5.39
N VAL A 130 -6.19 -13.35 6.29
CA VAL A 130 -7.46 -12.71 6.62
C VAL A 130 -8.13 -12.09 5.39
N CYS A 131 -7.38 -11.48 4.49
CA CYS A 131 -7.93 -10.87 3.28
C CYS A 131 -8.39 -11.90 2.25
N ILE A 132 -7.62 -12.99 2.07
CA ILE A 132 -7.98 -14.10 1.19
C ILE A 132 -9.26 -14.81 1.69
N ASP A 133 -9.42 -14.95 3.01
CA ASP A 133 -10.57 -15.59 3.63
C ASP A 133 -11.84 -14.71 3.68
N ARG A 134 -11.76 -13.43 3.25
CA ARG A 134 -12.95 -12.55 3.27
C ARG A 134 -14.05 -13.09 2.38
N PRO A 135 -15.28 -13.27 2.93
CA PRO A 135 -16.42 -13.64 2.12
C PRO A 135 -16.92 -12.44 1.28
N LEU A 136 -17.71 -12.75 0.25
CA LEU A 136 -18.45 -11.73 -0.46
C LEU A 136 -19.63 -11.23 0.40
N ARG A 137 -19.83 -9.92 0.40
CA ARG A 137 -21.05 -9.26 0.88
C ARG A 137 -22.09 -9.21 -0.25
N GLU A 138 -21.62 -8.89 -1.44
CA GLU A 138 -22.40 -8.66 -2.65
C GLU A 138 -21.58 -9.01 -3.88
N PRO A 139 -22.22 -9.21 -5.04
CA PRO A 139 -21.48 -9.38 -6.29
C PRO A 139 -20.53 -8.20 -6.56
N ALA A 140 -19.41 -8.48 -7.19
CA ALA A 140 -18.49 -7.45 -7.64
C ALA A 140 -19.18 -6.40 -8.54
N ASP A 141 -18.63 -5.19 -8.62
CA ASP A 141 -19.15 -4.03 -9.36
C ASP A 141 -20.41 -3.36 -8.82
N ASN A 142 -20.97 -3.81 -7.71
CA ASN A 142 -22.15 -3.17 -7.15
C ASN A 142 -21.84 -1.77 -6.63
N ASP A 143 -20.97 -1.67 -5.62
CA ASP A 143 -20.63 -0.41 -4.99
C ASP A 143 -19.12 -0.24 -4.79
N PHE A 144 -18.63 1.00 -4.84
CA PHE A 144 -17.30 1.33 -4.35
C PHE A 144 -17.27 1.26 -2.82
N ILE A 145 -16.42 0.40 -2.29
CA ILE A 145 -16.19 0.29 -0.84
C ILE A 145 -14.68 0.30 -0.61
N TYR A 146 -14.15 1.37 -0.02
CA TYR A 146 -12.74 1.45 0.32
C TYR A 146 -12.31 0.27 1.20
N ASN A 147 -11.45 -0.61 0.67
CA ASN A 147 -11.08 -1.86 1.29
C ASN A 147 -9.57 -2.14 1.16
N ASN A 148 -8.86 -2.23 2.29
CA ASN A 148 -7.44 -2.55 2.28
C ASN A 148 -7.17 -3.98 1.79
N CYS A 149 -8.11 -4.90 1.96
CA CYS A 149 -7.97 -6.27 1.49
C CYS A 149 -7.85 -6.35 -0.03
N ASP A 150 -8.58 -5.51 -0.78
CA ASP A 150 -8.49 -5.50 -2.23
C ASP A 150 -7.03 -5.23 -2.67
N SER A 151 -6.38 -4.24 -2.05
CA SER A 151 -4.98 -3.95 -2.36
C SER A 151 -4.02 -5.00 -1.82
N MET A 152 -4.32 -5.62 -0.67
CA MET A 152 -3.48 -6.70 -0.12
C MET A 152 -3.46 -7.91 -1.06
N VAL A 153 -4.62 -8.27 -1.62
CA VAL A 153 -4.76 -9.34 -2.61
C VAL A 153 -4.06 -8.99 -3.93
N LEU A 154 -4.08 -7.71 -4.36
CA LEU A 154 -3.33 -7.29 -5.55
C LEU A 154 -1.82 -7.50 -5.40
N GLY A 155 -1.24 -7.26 -4.21
CA GLY A 155 0.16 -7.58 -3.93
C GLY A 155 0.46 -9.06 -4.09
N GLU A 156 -0.39 -9.91 -3.54
CA GLU A 156 -0.28 -11.37 -3.67
C GLU A 156 -0.42 -11.84 -5.12
N ILE A 157 -1.29 -11.20 -5.91
CA ILE A 157 -1.40 -11.50 -7.35
C ILE A 157 -0.08 -11.17 -8.07
N VAL A 158 0.59 -10.05 -7.77
CA VAL A 158 1.90 -9.73 -8.34
C VAL A 158 2.92 -10.81 -7.98
N GLU A 159 2.94 -11.25 -6.72
CA GLU A 159 3.87 -12.27 -6.26
C GLU A 159 3.62 -13.61 -6.93
N ARG A 160 2.39 -14.12 -6.90
CA ARG A 160 2.05 -15.42 -7.49
C ARG A 160 2.18 -15.43 -9.01
N SER A 161 1.82 -14.36 -9.70
CA SER A 161 1.92 -14.28 -11.16
C SER A 161 3.35 -14.24 -11.65
N SER A 162 4.22 -13.50 -10.95
CA SER A 162 5.62 -13.33 -11.34
C SER A 162 6.54 -14.43 -10.80
N GLY A 163 6.13 -15.14 -9.75
CA GLY A 163 6.96 -16.08 -9.00
C GLY A 163 8.10 -15.43 -8.22
N ARG A 164 8.01 -14.10 -7.99
CA ARG A 164 8.98 -13.30 -7.22
C ARG A 164 8.35 -12.78 -5.95
N ASP A 165 9.16 -12.58 -4.92
CA ASP A 165 8.81 -11.78 -3.76
C ASP A 165 8.30 -10.40 -4.19
N PHE A 166 7.25 -9.90 -3.55
CA PHE A 166 6.59 -8.65 -3.93
C PHE A 166 7.53 -7.44 -3.91
N TYR A 167 8.37 -7.34 -2.87
CA TYR A 167 9.33 -6.25 -2.77
C TYR A 167 10.46 -6.40 -3.79
N GLU A 168 10.97 -7.62 -4.02
CA GLU A 168 11.95 -7.88 -5.08
C GLU A 168 11.40 -7.44 -6.44
N PHE A 169 10.13 -7.74 -6.73
CA PHE A 169 9.47 -7.29 -7.97
C PHE A 169 9.40 -5.77 -8.04
N ALA A 170 8.99 -5.11 -6.95
CA ALA A 170 8.91 -3.66 -6.86
C ALA A 170 10.28 -3.00 -7.04
N ASP A 171 11.31 -3.55 -6.43
CA ASP A 171 12.68 -3.01 -6.54
C ASP A 171 13.20 -3.12 -7.97
N ILE A 172 13.13 -4.30 -8.58
CA ILE A 172 13.66 -4.53 -9.93
C ILE A 172 12.96 -3.67 -10.99
N TYR A 173 11.63 -3.57 -10.91
CA TYR A 173 10.83 -3.02 -12.01
C TYR A 173 10.33 -1.59 -11.78
N LEU A 174 10.41 -1.08 -10.55
CA LEU A 174 9.95 0.26 -10.23
C LEU A 174 11.01 1.07 -9.48
N PHE A 175 11.42 0.66 -8.29
CA PHE A 175 12.27 1.49 -7.44
C PHE A 175 13.64 1.72 -8.03
N SER A 176 14.35 0.68 -8.44
CA SER A 176 15.66 0.80 -9.11
C SER A 176 15.60 1.58 -10.43
N LYS A 177 14.44 1.56 -11.16
CA LYS A 177 14.27 2.32 -12.41
C LYS A 177 14.12 3.82 -12.18
N LEU A 178 13.61 4.20 -11.02
CA LEU A 178 13.39 5.59 -10.62
C LEU A 178 14.50 6.11 -9.70
N ASP A 179 15.51 5.29 -9.40
CA ASP A 179 16.52 5.62 -8.39
C ASP A 179 15.88 6.01 -7.05
N ILE A 180 14.93 5.19 -6.61
CA ILE A 180 14.22 5.29 -5.34
C ILE A 180 14.81 4.26 -4.37
N ASP A 181 15.21 4.74 -3.18
CA ASP A 181 15.55 3.87 -2.04
C ASP A 181 14.34 3.80 -1.12
N ALA A 182 13.73 2.64 -1.04
CA ALA A 182 12.50 2.44 -0.29
C ALA A 182 12.54 1.17 0.56
N GLN A 183 11.73 1.18 1.61
CA GLN A 183 11.44 -0.01 2.42
C GLN A 183 9.93 -0.22 2.42
N TRP A 184 9.49 -1.46 2.31
CA TRP A 184 8.06 -1.80 2.40
C TRP A 184 7.79 -2.61 3.65
N TRP A 185 6.84 -2.18 4.45
CA TRP A 185 6.51 -2.87 5.70
C TRP A 185 5.85 -4.22 5.43
N THR A 186 6.08 -5.15 6.35
CA THR A 186 5.41 -6.46 6.39
C THR A 186 4.52 -6.58 7.61
N ASP A 187 3.56 -7.52 7.56
CA ASP A 187 2.89 -8.01 8.74
C ASP A 187 3.80 -8.96 9.55
N GLN A 188 3.27 -9.53 10.64
CA GLN A 188 4.07 -10.42 11.50
C GLN A 188 4.37 -11.79 10.85
N SER A 189 3.64 -12.14 9.79
CA SER A 189 3.87 -13.36 9.00
C SER A 189 4.81 -13.14 7.82
N GLY A 190 5.26 -11.91 7.60
CA GLY A 190 6.20 -11.54 6.54
C GLY A 190 5.54 -11.08 5.23
N ASN A 191 4.19 -10.99 5.17
CA ASN A 191 3.51 -10.53 3.97
C ASN A 191 3.64 -9.00 3.84
N TYR A 192 4.04 -8.51 2.67
CA TYR A 192 4.14 -7.07 2.42
C TYR A 192 2.79 -6.38 2.46
N LEU A 193 2.74 -5.22 3.12
CA LEU A 193 1.52 -4.43 3.28
C LEU A 193 1.24 -3.63 2.00
N SER A 194 0.88 -4.32 0.92
CA SER A 194 0.66 -3.72 -0.41
C SER A 194 -0.45 -2.66 -0.46
N TYR A 195 -1.20 -2.49 0.63
CA TYR A 195 -2.18 -1.43 0.79
C TYR A 195 -1.61 -0.14 1.43
N CYS A 196 -0.36 -0.15 1.95
CA CYS A 196 0.26 1.00 2.62
C CYS A 196 1.78 0.87 2.73
N CYS A 197 2.35 1.82 3.44
CA CYS A 197 3.52 1.65 4.30
C CYS A 197 4.82 1.38 3.52
N VAL A 198 5.01 2.10 2.41
CA VAL A 198 6.30 2.32 1.76
C VAL A 198 6.98 3.47 2.48
N ASP A 199 8.17 3.23 3.02
CA ASP A 199 9.02 4.24 3.64
C ASP A 199 10.10 4.65 2.66
N THR A 200 10.13 5.93 2.34
CA THR A 200 11.16 6.53 1.48
C THR A 200 11.29 8.03 1.76
N THR A 201 12.23 8.69 1.10
CA THR A 201 12.39 10.13 1.23
C THR A 201 11.28 10.88 0.51
N GLN A 202 11.09 12.14 0.85
CA GLN A 202 10.12 13.00 0.18
C GLN A 202 10.48 13.25 -1.29
N GLU A 203 11.79 13.29 -1.61
CA GLU A 203 12.29 13.41 -2.97
C GLU A 203 11.94 12.16 -3.80
N ASP A 204 12.04 10.97 -3.21
CA ASP A 204 11.70 9.72 -3.88
C ASP A 204 10.19 9.59 -4.14
N PHE A 205 9.34 10.02 -3.20
CA PHE A 205 7.92 10.16 -3.49
C PHE A 205 7.66 11.11 -4.66
N LEU A 206 8.44 12.19 -4.77
CA LEU A 206 8.34 13.11 -5.89
C LEU A 206 8.76 12.46 -7.21
N LYS A 207 9.84 11.65 -7.24
CA LYS A 207 10.25 10.88 -8.44
C LYS A 207 9.11 9.98 -8.93
N PHE A 208 8.45 9.27 -7.99
CA PHE A 208 7.27 8.47 -8.31
C PHE A 208 6.15 9.33 -8.91
N GLY A 209 5.82 10.46 -8.27
CA GLY A 209 4.78 11.37 -8.77
C GLY A 209 5.08 12.02 -10.12
N ILE A 210 6.36 12.21 -10.47
CA ILE A 210 6.77 12.75 -11.79
C ILE A 210 6.64 11.69 -12.89
N MET A 211 6.82 10.42 -12.55
CA MET A 211 6.65 9.31 -13.48
C MET A 211 5.18 9.16 -13.97
N LEU A 212 4.21 9.45 -13.10
CA LEU A 212 2.76 9.40 -13.39
C LEU A 212 2.32 10.53 -14.32
#